data_a0ca5db34d20517cfe50807ef251d71a
#
_entry.id   a0ca5db34d20517cfe50807ef251d71a
#
_cell.length_a   1.000
_cell.length_b   1.000
_cell.length_c   1.000
_cell.angle_alpha   90.00
_cell.angle_beta   90.00
_cell.angle_gamma   90.00
#
_symmetry.space_group_name_H-M   'P 1'
#
loop_
_entity.id
_entity.type
_entity.pdbx_description
1 polymer ?
#
loop_
_entity_poly.entity_id
_entity_poly.type
_entity_poly.pdbx_seq_one_letter_code
_entity_poly.pdbx_strand_id
1 'polypeptide(L)'
;MKPRVYLFVFIFLAACQPATLPPTQTLPPPHVVIETITPVPLPTDTPLPSPTPTTEEWIYPYTIEGLRQHDYQSGEIRILETLTETDKYTAYLIDYPSDGLTITGVIQIPKGEGPFPVIVMNHGFYARSVFTSGDGTDRSSAFLAEHGYITLASDYRSWGGSDVGESLFYSGLAIDVINLLNAIPSIPQADATRVGMWGHSMGGGVTMKVLTILAGRVAPSDSEGRIETTVKAAVLYSSVSADHADVIARWGNGCLGDIAAGEQLLGCNSADVVPLELPNSLLNAFHNAPSDSELMKSISPIYHLDSITAPIQIHYGSNDGVVYSGTPPEWSIKLNQALLDAGKDVELFRYEGEGHSFVGQPWFDFMIRVLDFFDENLK
;
A
#
# COMPACT_ATOMS: atom_id res chain seq x y z
N MET A 1 0.57 -46.73 -30.72
CA MET A 1 1.95 -46.78 -30.19
C MET A 1 1.95 -46.09 -28.82
N LYS A 2 2.18 -46.89 -27.76
CA LYS A 2 2.20 -46.35 -26.36
C LYS A 2 3.67 -46.04 -26.00
N PRO A 3 3.99 -44.91 -25.37
CA PRO A 3 5.33 -44.68 -24.87
C PRO A 3 5.55 -45.43 -23.55
N ARG A 4 6.70 -46.09 -23.47
CA ARG A 4 7.20 -46.78 -22.28
C ARG A 4 7.91 -45.76 -21.37
N VAL A 5 7.46 -45.70 -20.11
CA VAL A 5 8.13 -44.97 -19.03
C VAL A 5 9.21 -45.91 -18.46
N TYR A 6 10.47 -45.45 -18.43
CA TYR A 6 11.57 -46.12 -17.73
C TYR A 6 11.75 -45.47 -16.35
N LEU A 7 11.56 -46.31 -15.31
CA LEU A 7 11.81 -45.97 -13.92
C LEU A 7 13.27 -46.31 -13.60
N PHE A 8 14.12 -45.33 -13.31
CA PHE A 8 15.47 -45.55 -12.80
C PHE A 8 15.45 -45.61 -11.28
N VAL A 9 15.78 -46.77 -10.72
CA VAL A 9 16.00 -46.99 -9.30
C VAL A 9 17.49 -46.80 -9.00
N PHE A 10 17.83 -45.79 -8.19
CA PHE A 10 19.18 -45.63 -7.64
C PHE A 10 19.28 -46.37 -6.31
N ILE A 11 20.15 -47.37 -6.26
CA ILE A 11 20.51 -48.10 -5.05
C ILE A 11 21.74 -47.43 -4.44
N PHE A 12 21.59 -46.83 -3.25
CA PHE A 12 22.72 -46.35 -2.45
C PHE A 12 23.31 -47.52 -1.63
N LEU A 13 24.55 -47.88 -1.90
CA LEU A 13 25.36 -48.78 -1.08
C LEU A 13 26.05 -47.96 0.03
N ALA A 14 25.65 -48.18 1.26
CA ALA A 14 26.33 -47.63 2.44
C ALA A 14 27.55 -48.50 2.77
N ALA A 15 28.76 -47.96 2.67
CA ALA A 15 29.99 -48.58 3.12
C ALA A 15 30.22 -48.27 4.60
N CYS A 16 30.28 -49.32 5.45
CA CYS A 16 30.72 -49.25 6.83
C CYS A 16 32.23 -49.08 6.90
N GLN A 17 32.73 -48.04 7.58
CA GLN A 17 34.12 -47.92 8.00
C GLN A 17 34.26 -48.33 9.47
N PRO A 18 35.34 -49.03 9.85
CA PRO A 18 35.59 -49.45 11.23
C PRO A 18 36.08 -48.26 12.08
N ALA A 19 35.57 -48.18 13.30
CA ALA A 19 35.96 -47.16 14.29
C ALA A 19 37.34 -47.47 14.87
N THR A 20 38.26 -46.53 14.78
CA THR A 20 39.55 -46.55 15.50
C THR A 20 39.39 -45.95 16.91
N LEU A 21 39.87 -46.67 17.93
CA LEU A 21 39.89 -46.22 19.33
C LEU A 21 40.90 -45.09 19.54
N PRO A 22 40.61 -44.10 20.35
CA PRO A 22 41.54 -43.01 20.63
C PRO A 22 42.63 -43.47 21.62
N PRO A 23 43.82 -42.83 21.57
CA PRO A 23 44.94 -43.19 22.46
C PRO A 23 44.71 -42.72 23.88
N THR A 24 45.16 -43.52 24.85
CA THR A 24 45.13 -43.28 26.28
C THR A 24 45.91 -42.02 26.67
N GLN A 25 45.25 -41.02 27.23
CA GLN A 25 45.92 -39.84 27.76
C GLN A 25 46.45 -40.08 29.17
N THR A 26 47.75 -39.86 29.36
CA THR A 26 48.41 -39.76 30.64
C THR A 26 48.09 -38.46 31.32
N LEU A 27 47.61 -38.50 32.59
CA LEU A 27 47.30 -37.35 33.39
C LEU A 27 48.60 -36.58 33.81
N PRO A 28 48.64 -35.25 33.72
CA PRO A 28 49.71 -34.46 34.31
C PRO A 28 49.62 -34.36 35.83
N PRO A 29 50.73 -34.03 36.52
CA PRO A 29 50.76 -33.91 37.97
C PRO A 29 49.89 -32.71 38.48
N PRO A 30 49.45 -32.76 39.74
CA PRO A 30 48.55 -31.72 40.30
C PRO A 30 49.29 -30.39 40.42
N HIS A 31 48.74 -29.38 39.76
CA HIS A 31 49.13 -28.00 39.97
C HIS A 31 48.41 -27.41 41.19
N VAL A 32 49.18 -26.81 42.08
CA VAL A 32 48.65 -26.00 43.20
C VAL A 32 48.06 -24.78 42.63
N VAL A 33 46.73 -24.62 42.67
CA VAL A 33 46.01 -23.42 42.28
C VAL A 33 46.04 -22.45 43.43
N ILE A 34 46.74 -21.34 43.31
CA ILE A 34 46.58 -20.17 44.17
C ILE A 34 45.26 -19.50 43.74
N GLU A 35 44.23 -19.59 44.55
CA GLU A 35 42.97 -18.87 44.28
C GLU A 35 43.20 -17.36 44.38
N THR A 36 43.25 -16.73 43.24
CA THR A 36 43.17 -15.26 43.15
C THR A 36 41.69 -14.90 43.37
N ILE A 37 41.39 -14.23 44.47
CA ILE A 37 40.02 -13.72 44.74
C ILE A 37 39.69 -12.67 43.66
N THR A 38 38.94 -13.08 42.66
CA THR A 38 38.37 -12.14 41.65
C THR A 38 37.26 -11.34 42.37
N PRO A 39 37.27 -10.01 42.29
CA PRO A 39 36.17 -9.22 42.87
C PRO A 39 34.86 -9.62 42.24
N VAL A 40 33.86 -9.93 43.03
CA VAL A 40 32.48 -10.20 42.61
C VAL A 40 31.98 -8.93 41.91
N PRO A 41 31.57 -8.99 40.62
CA PRO A 41 30.99 -7.83 39.98
C PRO A 41 29.73 -7.39 40.74
N LEU A 42 29.62 -6.09 41.03
CA LEU A 42 28.41 -5.49 41.54
C LEU A 42 27.23 -5.90 40.64
N PRO A 43 26.05 -6.19 41.23
CA PRO A 43 24.88 -6.48 40.39
C PRO A 43 24.63 -5.29 39.48
N THR A 44 24.73 -5.53 38.17
CA THR A 44 24.31 -4.58 37.16
C THR A 44 22.80 -4.44 37.31
N ASP A 45 22.31 -3.22 37.54
CA ASP A 45 20.88 -2.95 37.54
C ASP A 45 20.30 -3.50 36.25
N THR A 46 19.53 -4.57 36.36
CA THR A 46 18.77 -5.08 35.24
C THR A 46 17.75 -3.98 34.86
N PRO A 47 17.77 -3.42 33.66
CA PRO A 47 16.78 -2.42 33.29
C PRO A 47 15.39 -3.00 33.56
N LEU A 48 14.53 -2.23 34.25
CA LEU A 48 13.13 -2.60 34.42
C LEU A 48 12.56 -2.88 33.01
N PRO A 49 11.77 -3.95 32.85
CA PRO A 49 11.09 -4.19 31.60
C PRO A 49 10.26 -2.96 31.24
N SER A 50 10.38 -2.49 30.01
CA SER A 50 9.54 -1.41 29.48
C SER A 50 8.08 -1.78 29.68
N PRO A 51 7.19 -0.87 30.11
CA PRO A 51 5.78 -1.19 30.23
C PRO A 51 5.24 -1.70 28.90
N THR A 52 4.39 -2.70 28.93
CA THR A 52 3.69 -3.19 27.72
C THR A 52 2.81 -2.05 27.19
N PRO A 53 2.91 -1.70 25.90
CA PRO A 53 2.10 -0.65 25.32
C PRO A 53 0.59 -0.89 25.50
N THR A 54 -0.17 0.16 25.68
CA THR A 54 -1.64 0.11 25.73
C THR A 54 -2.22 -0.18 24.33
N THR A 55 -3.49 -0.55 24.27
CA THR A 55 -4.20 -0.73 22.96
C THR A 55 -4.13 0.53 22.12
N GLU A 56 -4.28 1.71 22.72
CA GLU A 56 -4.22 3.01 22.02
C GLU A 56 -2.82 3.30 21.48
N GLU A 57 -1.78 3.01 22.25
CA GLU A 57 -0.39 3.14 21.79
C GLU A 57 -0.07 2.20 20.62
N TRP A 58 -0.58 0.97 20.64
CA TRP A 58 -0.39 0.02 19.57
C TRP A 58 -1.07 0.42 18.27
N ILE A 59 -2.28 0.98 18.34
CA ILE A 59 -3.06 1.33 17.14
C ILE A 59 -2.69 2.70 16.56
N TYR A 60 -2.10 3.59 17.37
CA TYR A 60 -1.83 4.97 16.99
C TYR A 60 -1.09 5.13 15.65
N PRO A 61 -0.04 4.35 15.32
CA PRO A 61 0.65 4.46 14.05
C PRO A 61 -0.22 4.21 12.81
N TYR A 62 -1.35 3.54 12.97
CA TYR A 62 -2.27 3.19 11.89
C TYR A 62 -3.49 4.12 11.80
N THR A 63 -3.66 5.00 12.78
CA THR A 63 -4.73 6.01 12.79
C THR A 63 -4.44 7.12 11.79
N ILE A 64 -5.47 7.84 11.36
CA ILE A 64 -5.28 9.03 10.51
C ILE A 64 -4.36 10.04 11.18
N GLU A 65 -4.53 10.27 12.49
CA GLU A 65 -3.69 11.22 13.24
C GLU A 65 -2.24 10.74 13.37
N GLY A 66 -2.01 9.46 13.66
CA GLY A 66 -0.66 8.90 13.70
C GLY A 66 0.04 8.98 12.33
N LEU A 67 -0.71 8.72 11.25
CA LEU A 67 -0.21 8.84 9.90
C LEU A 67 0.06 10.31 9.49
N ARG A 68 -0.69 11.28 10.00
CA ARG A 68 -0.37 12.70 9.82
C ARG A 68 0.97 13.10 10.42
N GLN A 69 1.38 12.43 11.48
CA GLN A 69 2.64 12.68 12.18
C GLN A 69 3.79 11.77 11.75
N HIS A 70 3.52 10.84 10.85
CA HIS A 70 4.53 9.93 10.30
C HIS A 70 5.65 10.71 9.57
N ASP A 71 6.90 10.26 9.71
CA ASP A 71 8.05 10.88 9.03
C ASP A 71 8.18 10.31 7.60
N TYR A 72 7.50 10.96 6.67
CA TYR A 72 7.54 10.58 5.25
C TYR A 72 8.88 10.95 4.62
N GLN A 73 9.39 10.02 3.82
CA GLN A 73 10.66 10.18 3.14
C GLN A 73 10.48 10.90 1.80
N SER A 74 11.52 11.64 1.37
CA SER A 74 11.68 12.03 -0.01
C SER A 74 12.78 11.17 -0.62
N GLY A 75 12.50 10.49 -1.72
CA GLY A 75 13.45 9.63 -2.41
C GLY A 75 13.54 10.00 -3.89
N GLU A 76 14.39 9.28 -4.61
CA GLU A 76 14.50 9.37 -6.06
C GLU A 76 13.79 8.20 -6.72
N ILE A 77 13.02 8.47 -7.77
CA ILE A 77 12.46 7.44 -8.64
C ILE A 77 13.54 6.98 -9.61
N ARG A 78 13.84 5.68 -9.61
CA ARG A 78 14.82 5.08 -10.51
C ARG A 78 14.11 4.33 -11.63
N ILE A 79 14.53 4.60 -12.87
CA ILE A 79 14.07 3.82 -14.03
C ILE A 79 14.88 2.53 -14.07
N LEU A 80 14.21 1.38 -14.12
CA LEU A 80 14.81 0.05 -14.17
C LEU A 80 14.81 -0.53 -15.58
N GLU A 81 13.66 -0.50 -16.26
CA GLU A 81 13.46 -1.15 -17.54
C GLU A 81 12.43 -0.40 -18.38
N THR A 82 12.59 -0.40 -19.70
CA THR A 82 11.56 0.06 -20.64
C THR A 82 10.56 -1.07 -20.89
N LEU A 83 9.30 -0.86 -20.52
CA LEU A 83 8.22 -1.84 -20.70
C LEU A 83 7.57 -1.73 -22.06
N THR A 84 7.28 -0.49 -22.49
CA THR A 84 6.59 -0.22 -23.75
C THR A 84 7.02 1.15 -24.29
N GLU A 85 7.21 1.23 -25.61
CA GLU A 85 7.42 2.50 -26.29
C GLU A 85 6.40 2.63 -27.44
N THR A 86 5.66 3.74 -27.45
CA THR A 86 4.70 4.11 -28.48
C THR A 86 5.10 5.44 -29.12
N ASP A 87 4.32 5.90 -30.09
CA ASP A 87 4.47 7.24 -30.67
C ASP A 87 3.97 8.36 -29.74
N LYS A 88 3.24 8.02 -28.66
CA LYS A 88 2.61 8.95 -27.73
C LYS A 88 3.32 9.03 -26.38
N TYR A 89 3.77 7.89 -25.83
CA TYR A 89 4.42 7.81 -24.53
C TYR A 89 5.44 6.66 -24.47
N THR A 90 6.25 6.66 -23.42
CA THR A 90 7.08 5.51 -23.03
C THR A 90 6.74 5.10 -21.61
N ALA A 91 6.54 3.78 -21.41
CA ALA A 91 6.32 3.19 -20.10
C ALA A 91 7.60 2.54 -19.57
N TYR A 92 7.89 2.75 -18.30
CA TYR A 92 9.05 2.19 -17.63
C TYR A 92 8.65 1.51 -16.32
N LEU A 93 9.31 0.41 -16.02
CA LEU A 93 9.36 -0.13 -14.66
C LEU A 93 10.27 0.79 -13.83
N ILE A 94 9.84 1.11 -12.64
CA ILE A 94 10.56 1.96 -11.70
C ILE A 94 10.67 1.31 -10.32
N ASP A 95 11.53 1.86 -9.49
CA ASP A 95 11.48 1.70 -8.06
C ASP A 95 11.71 3.03 -7.32
N TYR A 96 11.36 3.06 -6.03
CA TYR A 96 11.57 4.18 -5.13
C TYR A 96 11.62 3.70 -3.66
N PRO A 97 12.30 4.43 -2.75
CA PRO A 97 12.35 4.06 -1.34
C PRO A 97 11.07 4.47 -0.60
N SER A 98 10.62 3.63 0.34
CA SER A 98 9.51 3.91 1.26
C SER A 98 9.72 3.19 2.59
N ASP A 99 9.97 3.93 3.66
CA ASP A 99 10.19 3.40 5.02
C ASP A 99 11.24 2.27 5.11
N GLY A 100 12.35 2.43 4.40
CA GLY A 100 13.40 1.42 4.34
C GLY A 100 13.11 0.24 3.39
N LEU A 101 11.94 0.23 2.74
CA LEU A 101 11.58 -0.72 1.70
C LEU A 101 11.90 -0.16 0.32
N THR A 102 12.11 -1.05 -0.65
CA THR A 102 12.12 -0.73 -2.08
C THR A 102 10.76 -1.06 -2.66
N ILE A 103 10.06 -0.06 -3.18
CA ILE A 103 8.74 -0.22 -3.79
C ILE A 103 8.87 -0.08 -5.30
N THR A 104 8.34 -1.05 -6.05
CA THR A 104 8.28 -0.99 -7.51
C THR A 104 7.03 -0.30 -8.00
N GLY A 105 7.01 0.01 -9.30
CA GLY A 105 5.86 0.63 -9.95
C GLY A 105 6.08 0.86 -11.42
N VAL A 106 5.12 1.53 -12.06
CA VAL A 106 5.19 1.88 -13.48
C VAL A 106 5.01 3.39 -13.65
N ILE A 107 5.89 4.01 -14.43
CA ILE A 107 5.73 5.37 -14.91
C ILE A 107 5.48 5.36 -16.41
N GLN A 108 4.52 6.16 -16.89
CA GLN A 108 4.33 6.43 -18.31
C GLN A 108 4.59 7.92 -18.55
N ILE A 109 5.55 8.23 -19.41
CA ILE A 109 5.97 9.59 -19.73
C ILE A 109 5.55 9.94 -21.17
N PRO A 110 4.73 10.97 -21.37
CA PRO A 110 4.36 11.45 -22.69
C PRO A 110 5.58 11.82 -23.54
N LYS A 111 5.47 11.65 -24.85
CA LYS A 111 6.48 12.21 -25.79
C LYS A 111 6.33 13.74 -25.85
N GLY A 112 7.45 14.46 -25.89
CA GLY A 112 7.50 15.93 -25.94
C GLY A 112 8.36 16.55 -24.85
N GLU A 113 8.28 17.88 -24.78
CA GLU A 113 9.14 18.68 -23.89
C GLU A 113 8.40 19.08 -22.61
N GLY A 114 8.11 18.34 -21.66
CA GLY A 114 7.45 18.75 -20.41
C GLY A 114 7.71 20.21 -19.96
N PRO A 115 7.47 20.57 -18.71
CA PRO A 115 7.00 19.69 -17.64
C PRO A 115 5.52 19.31 -17.76
N PHE A 116 5.23 18.04 -17.58
CA PHE A 116 3.88 17.50 -17.64
C PHE A 116 3.23 17.42 -16.25
N PRO A 117 1.92 17.65 -16.12
CA PRO A 117 1.20 17.33 -14.90
C PRO A 117 1.24 15.81 -14.63
N VAL A 118 1.13 15.44 -13.37
CA VAL A 118 1.28 14.05 -12.92
C VAL A 118 -0.02 13.53 -12.34
N ILE A 119 -0.41 12.31 -12.71
CA ILE A 119 -1.50 11.58 -12.06
C ILE A 119 -0.92 10.35 -11.36
N VAL A 120 -1.04 10.30 -10.03
CA VAL A 120 -0.73 9.10 -9.26
C VAL A 120 -1.90 8.13 -9.36
N MET A 121 -1.61 6.91 -9.82
CA MET A 121 -2.58 5.88 -10.17
C MET A 121 -2.56 4.78 -9.12
N ASN A 122 -3.64 4.65 -8.37
CA ASN A 122 -3.79 3.70 -7.27
C ASN A 122 -4.64 2.50 -7.69
N HIS A 123 -4.01 1.32 -7.79
CA HIS A 123 -4.67 0.10 -8.27
C HIS A 123 -5.58 -0.54 -7.21
N GLY A 124 -6.53 -1.35 -7.68
CA GLY A 124 -7.41 -2.17 -6.87
C GLY A 124 -6.71 -3.39 -6.29
N PHE A 125 -7.46 -4.20 -5.53
CA PHE A 125 -6.92 -5.43 -4.97
C PHE A 125 -6.69 -6.49 -6.06
N TYR A 126 -5.51 -7.10 -5.99
CA TYR A 126 -5.10 -8.28 -6.74
C TYR A 126 -4.50 -9.32 -5.80
N ALA A 127 -4.66 -10.59 -6.11
CA ALA A 127 -3.88 -11.61 -5.42
C ALA A 127 -2.38 -11.38 -5.73
N ARG A 128 -1.54 -11.30 -4.70
CA ARG A 128 -0.11 -10.98 -4.84
C ARG A 128 0.62 -11.90 -5.80
N SER A 129 0.22 -13.19 -5.82
CA SER A 129 0.83 -14.21 -6.68
C SER A 129 0.56 -14.06 -8.18
N VAL A 130 -0.40 -13.21 -8.58
CA VAL A 130 -0.76 -13.01 -9.99
C VAL A 130 -0.61 -11.57 -10.44
N PHE A 131 -0.27 -10.65 -9.53
CA PHE A 131 -0.09 -9.23 -9.83
C PHE A 131 1.21 -9.01 -10.61
N THR A 132 1.11 -8.22 -11.65
CA THR A 132 2.24 -7.69 -12.42
C THR A 132 2.22 -6.17 -12.33
N SER A 133 3.40 -5.54 -12.26
CA SER A 133 3.52 -4.08 -12.17
C SER A 133 2.69 -3.36 -13.23
N GLY A 134 1.83 -2.45 -12.78
CA GLY A 134 0.89 -1.71 -13.61
C GLY A 134 -0.52 -2.30 -13.72
N ASP A 135 -0.75 -3.55 -13.27
CA ASP A 135 -2.08 -4.16 -13.28
C ASP A 135 -3.13 -3.26 -12.61
N GLY A 136 -4.31 -3.21 -13.20
CA GLY A 136 -5.45 -2.45 -12.69
C GLY A 136 -5.41 -0.95 -12.95
N THR A 137 -4.28 -0.41 -13.42
CA THR A 137 -4.16 1.00 -13.82
C THR A 137 -3.77 1.17 -15.28
N ASP A 138 -3.18 0.17 -15.91
CA ASP A 138 -2.55 0.18 -17.23
C ASP A 138 -3.38 0.86 -18.32
N ARG A 139 -4.65 0.48 -18.47
CA ARG A 139 -5.56 1.04 -19.47
C ARG A 139 -5.85 2.52 -19.25
N SER A 140 -6.11 2.93 -18.00
CA SER A 140 -6.41 4.33 -17.65
C SER A 140 -5.14 5.17 -17.67
N SER A 141 -4.01 4.61 -17.26
CA SER A 141 -2.70 5.23 -17.35
C SER A 141 -2.30 5.52 -18.79
N ALA A 142 -2.45 4.54 -19.70
CA ALA A 142 -2.16 4.72 -21.10
C ALA A 142 -3.02 5.84 -21.71
N PHE A 143 -4.33 5.84 -21.44
CA PHE A 143 -5.23 6.88 -21.90
C PHE A 143 -4.78 8.28 -21.45
N LEU A 144 -4.46 8.47 -20.16
CA LEU A 144 -4.01 9.76 -19.64
C LEU A 144 -2.62 10.15 -20.16
N ALA A 145 -1.71 9.18 -20.35
CA ALA A 145 -0.40 9.44 -20.94
C ALA A 145 -0.49 9.90 -22.39
N GLU A 146 -1.40 9.33 -23.19
CA GLU A 146 -1.70 9.79 -24.55
C GLU A 146 -2.25 11.22 -24.62
N HIS A 147 -2.82 11.71 -23.49
CA HIS A 147 -3.37 13.06 -23.36
C HIS A 147 -2.46 14.04 -22.61
N GLY A 148 -1.18 13.70 -22.46
CA GLY A 148 -0.15 14.61 -21.97
C GLY A 148 0.01 14.65 -20.44
N TYR A 149 -0.36 13.59 -19.74
CA TYR A 149 -0.10 13.40 -18.31
C TYR A 149 1.02 12.39 -18.10
N ILE A 150 1.94 12.65 -17.19
CA ILE A 150 2.73 11.57 -16.61
C ILE A 150 1.78 10.77 -15.70
N THR A 151 1.72 9.46 -15.88
CA THR A 151 1.02 8.57 -14.96
C THR A 151 2.04 7.78 -14.13
N LEU A 152 1.79 7.66 -12.84
CA LEU A 152 2.74 7.10 -11.88
C LEU A 152 2.01 6.13 -10.97
N ALA A 153 2.13 4.82 -11.23
CA ALA A 153 1.47 3.75 -10.51
C ALA A 153 2.44 3.06 -9.57
N SER A 154 2.14 3.07 -8.26
CA SER A 154 2.86 2.24 -7.28
C SER A 154 2.31 0.81 -7.31
N ASP A 155 3.19 -0.17 -7.20
CA ASP A 155 2.77 -1.56 -6.94
C ASP A 155 2.36 -1.75 -5.47
N TYR A 156 2.67 -0.79 -4.59
CA TYR A 156 2.63 -0.85 -3.13
C TYR A 156 3.56 -1.92 -2.55
N ARG A 157 3.85 -1.82 -1.25
CA ARG A 157 4.55 -2.88 -0.50
C ARG A 157 3.84 -4.22 -0.64
N SER A 158 4.59 -5.28 -0.75
CA SER A 158 4.12 -6.67 -0.88
C SER A 158 3.50 -7.05 -2.24
N TRP A 159 3.40 -6.15 -3.23
CA TRP A 159 2.97 -6.46 -4.59
C TRP A 159 4.10 -6.27 -5.61
N GLY A 160 3.99 -6.96 -6.75
CA GLY A 160 4.94 -6.88 -7.84
C GLY A 160 6.36 -7.24 -7.41
N GLY A 161 7.32 -6.37 -7.71
CA GLY A 161 8.72 -6.50 -7.29
C GLY A 161 9.04 -5.79 -5.98
N SER A 162 8.04 -5.24 -5.28
CA SER A 162 8.23 -4.51 -4.03
C SER A 162 8.61 -5.42 -2.87
N ASP A 163 9.38 -4.88 -1.93
CA ASP A 163 9.65 -5.53 -0.66
C ASP A 163 8.36 -5.78 0.12
N VAL A 164 8.36 -6.87 0.91
CA VAL A 164 7.25 -7.18 1.82
C VAL A 164 7.27 -6.21 2.99
N GLY A 165 6.12 -5.61 3.29
CA GLY A 165 5.99 -4.65 4.38
C GLY A 165 4.63 -4.67 5.02
N GLU A 166 4.59 -4.23 6.27
CA GLU A 166 3.36 -4.14 7.06
C GLU A 166 2.40 -3.12 6.47
N SER A 167 1.13 -3.48 6.45
CA SER A 167 0.03 -2.59 6.07
C SER A 167 -1.23 -3.03 6.80
N LEU A 168 -1.61 -2.31 7.84
CA LEU A 168 -2.87 -2.51 8.55
C LEU A 168 -3.80 -1.36 8.19
N PHE A 169 -5.05 -1.66 7.81
CA PHE A 169 -6.03 -0.64 7.40
C PHE A 169 -5.56 0.25 6.25
N TYR A 170 -4.84 -0.32 5.27
CA TYR A 170 -4.22 0.38 4.15
C TYR A 170 -3.15 1.42 4.56
N SER A 171 -2.67 1.42 5.80
CA SER A 171 -1.70 2.41 6.29
C SER A 171 -0.39 2.35 5.50
N GLY A 172 0.18 1.16 5.33
CA GLY A 172 1.41 0.96 4.58
C GLY A 172 1.28 1.38 3.12
N LEU A 173 0.14 1.09 2.48
CA LEU A 173 -0.14 1.50 1.09
C LEU A 173 -0.21 3.02 0.98
N ALA A 174 -0.85 3.70 1.95
CA ALA A 174 -0.90 5.15 1.99
C ALA A 174 0.49 5.78 2.20
N ILE A 175 1.33 5.17 3.04
CA ILE A 175 2.72 5.59 3.23
C ILE A 175 3.50 5.50 1.92
N ASP A 176 3.39 4.38 1.20
CA ASP A 176 4.08 4.20 -0.08
C ASP A 176 3.67 5.25 -1.10
N VAL A 177 2.37 5.57 -1.19
CA VAL A 177 1.86 6.59 -2.10
C VAL A 177 2.33 7.99 -1.70
N ILE A 178 2.38 8.34 -0.41
CA ILE A 178 2.88 9.65 0.03
C ILE A 178 4.38 9.77 -0.24
N ASN A 179 5.16 8.72 0.01
CA ASN A 179 6.59 8.72 -0.33
C ASN A 179 6.82 8.80 -1.85
N LEU A 180 5.96 8.17 -2.66
CA LEU A 180 5.97 8.34 -4.12
C LEU A 180 5.66 9.79 -4.54
N LEU A 181 4.65 10.42 -3.94
CA LEU A 181 4.33 11.84 -4.17
C LEU A 181 5.54 12.73 -3.86
N ASN A 182 6.23 12.48 -2.74
CA ASN A 182 7.43 13.22 -2.36
C ASN A 182 8.63 12.96 -3.31
N ALA A 183 8.62 11.86 -4.04
CA ALA A 183 9.65 11.52 -5.01
C ALA A 183 9.42 12.11 -6.41
N ILE A 184 8.22 12.65 -6.72
CA ILE A 184 7.88 13.26 -8.03
C ILE A 184 8.90 14.32 -8.48
N PRO A 185 9.43 15.21 -7.60
CA PRO A 185 10.43 16.20 -8.02
C PRO A 185 11.72 15.61 -8.60
N SER A 186 11.99 14.33 -8.40
CA SER A 186 13.13 13.63 -9.02
C SER A 186 12.95 13.32 -10.50
N ILE A 187 11.74 13.49 -11.04
CA ILE A 187 11.41 13.23 -12.46
C ILE A 187 11.58 14.54 -13.24
N PRO A 188 12.58 14.67 -14.11
CA PRO A 188 12.87 15.94 -14.78
C PRO A 188 11.72 16.49 -15.65
N GLN A 189 10.86 15.60 -16.20
CA GLN A 189 9.73 15.99 -17.05
C GLN A 189 8.45 16.27 -16.25
N ALA A 190 8.43 16.06 -14.94
CA ALA A 190 7.24 16.22 -14.10
C ALA A 190 7.09 17.64 -13.58
N ASP A 191 5.86 18.13 -13.53
CA ASP A 191 5.48 19.31 -12.77
C ASP A 191 4.90 18.88 -11.41
N ALA A 192 5.73 18.89 -10.37
CA ALA A 192 5.32 18.50 -9.02
C ALA A 192 4.30 19.46 -8.37
N THR A 193 4.00 20.61 -9.02
CA THR A 193 2.96 21.56 -8.56
C THR A 193 1.58 21.24 -9.12
N ARG A 194 1.51 20.38 -10.14
CA ARG A 194 0.29 19.97 -10.84
C ARG A 194 0.08 18.47 -10.75
N VAL A 195 -0.33 18.01 -9.55
CA VAL A 195 -0.47 16.57 -9.24
C VAL A 195 -1.92 16.25 -8.92
N GLY A 196 -2.45 15.24 -9.60
CA GLY A 196 -3.74 14.61 -9.33
C GLY A 196 -3.58 13.18 -8.83
N MET A 197 -4.66 12.59 -8.36
CA MET A 197 -4.74 11.18 -7.97
C MET A 197 -5.95 10.52 -8.62
N TRP A 198 -5.78 9.27 -9.01
CA TRP A 198 -6.84 8.40 -9.51
C TRP A 198 -6.77 7.07 -8.76
N GLY A 199 -7.91 6.57 -8.29
CA GLY A 199 -7.93 5.29 -7.57
C GLY A 199 -9.13 4.43 -7.91
N HIS A 200 -8.89 3.15 -8.23
CA HIS A 200 -9.92 2.14 -8.50
C HIS A 200 -10.05 1.17 -7.33
N SER A 201 -11.28 0.86 -6.92
CA SER A 201 -11.54 -0.17 -5.91
C SER A 201 -10.78 0.10 -4.60
N MET A 202 -9.92 -0.82 -4.15
CA MET A 202 -9.00 -0.62 -3.02
C MET A 202 -8.18 0.67 -3.18
N GLY A 203 -7.69 0.96 -4.40
CA GLY A 203 -6.93 2.16 -4.68
C GLY A 203 -7.72 3.46 -4.47
N GLY A 204 -9.04 3.43 -4.61
CA GLY A 204 -9.90 4.55 -4.21
C GLY A 204 -9.89 4.79 -2.71
N GLY A 205 -9.92 3.73 -1.90
CA GLY A 205 -9.77 3.81 -0.44
C GLY A 205 -8.39 4.32 -0.02
N VAL A 206 -7.32 3.86 -0.69
CA VAL A 206 -5.95 4.38 -0.50
C VAL A 206 -5.89 5.87 -0.84
N THR A 207 -6.49 6.28 -1.98
CA THR A 207 -6.58 7.69 -2.37
C THR A 207 -7.25 8.54 -1.30
N MET A 208 -8.42 8.11 -0.78
CA MET A 208 -9.10 8.83 0.30
C MET A 208 -8.26 8.91 1.58
N LYS A 209 -7.57 7.81 1.94
CA LYS A 209 -6.68 7.81 3.11
C LYS A 209 -5.52 8.80 2.93
N VAL A 210 -4.87 8.81 1.78
CA VAL A 210 -3.80 9.79 1.45
C VAL A 210 -4.32 11.22 1.52
N LEU A 211 -5.46 11.52 0.93
CA LEU A 211 -6.05 12.87 0.98
C LEU A 211 -6.31 13.34 2.41
N THR A 212 -6.88 12.48 3.27
CA THR A 212 -7.17 12.85 4.68
C THR A 212 -5.91 13.01 5.51
N ILE A 213 -4.85 12.25 5.21
CA ILE A 213 -3.55 12.40 5.87
C ILE A 213 -2.91 13.73 5.47
N LEU A 214 -2.74 13.98 4.17
CA LEU A 214 -2.06 15.17 3.66
C LEU A 214 -2.77 16.46 4.07
N ALA A 215 -4.09 16.49 4.01
CA ALA A 215 -4.90 17.68 4.31
C ALA A 215 -4.80 18.15 5.78
N GLY A 216 -4.57 17.23 6.71
CA GLY A 216 -4.44 17.57 8.14
C GLY A 216 -2.99 17.68 8.63
N ARG A 217 -2.02 17.50 7.73
CA ARG A 217 -0.62 17.50 8.10
C ARG A 217 -0.10 18.92 8.31
N VAL A 218 0.58 19.14 9.42
CA VAL A 218 1.36 20.35 9.67
C VAL A 218 2.81 20.03 9.30
N ALA A 219 3.35 20.72 8.29
CA ALA A 219 4.75 20.54 7.93
C ALA A 219 5.66 20.80 9.14
N PRO A 220 6.66 19.95 9.42
CA PRO A 220 7.62 20.22 10.48
C PRO A 220 8.31 21.57 10.23
N SER A 221 8.49 22.36 11.28
CA SER A 221 9.03 23.74 11.21
C SER A 221 10.50 23.80 10.72
N ASP A 222 11.17 22.65 10.63
CA ASP A 222 12.58 22.46 10.25
C ASP A 222 12.77 21.76 8.89
N SER A 223 11.68 21.59 8.13
CA SER A 223 11.71 21.01 6.78
C SER A 223 12.27 21.99 5.74
N GLU A 224 13.51 22.48 5.93
CA GLU A 224 14.22 23.26 4.90
C GLU A 224 14.32 22.43 3.60
N GLY A 225 13.50 22.79 2.61
CA GLY A 225 13.60 22.29 1.24
C GLY A 225 12.72 21.10 0.87
N ARG A 226 11.84 20.58 1.73
CA ARG A 226 10.84 19.59 1.34
C ARG A 226 9.66 20.28 0.66
N ILE A 227 9.55 20.12 -0.65
CA ILE A 227 8.34 20.48 -1.38
C ILE A 227 7.33 19.38 -1.06
N GLU A 228 6.39 19.65 -0.13
CA GLU A 228 5.23 18.77 0.03
C GLU A 228 4.39 18.88 -1.24
N THR A 229 4.35 17.79 -2.01
CA THR A 229 3.53 17.71 -3.20
C THR A 229 2.06 17.75 -2.81
N THR A 230 1.37 18.82 -3.20
CA THR A 230 -0.07 19.00 -2.91
C THR A 230 -0.90 18.34 -4.01
N VAL A 231 -1.80 17.45 -3.65
CA VAL A 231 -2.80 16.89 -4.58
C VAL A 231 -3.85 17.95 -4.88
N LYS A 232 -4.05 18.25 -6.17
CA LYS A 232 -4.95 19.31 -6.66
C LYS A 232 -6.33 18.80 -7.06
N ALA A 233 -6.45 17.52 -7.42
CA ALA A 233 -7.70 16.90 -7.83
C ALA A 233 -7.63 15.40 -7.61
N ALA A 234 -8.76 14.74 -7.32
CA ALA A 234 -8.80 13.30 -7.14
C ALA A 234 -10.02 12.66 -7.81
N VAL A 235 -9.82 11.49 -8.40
CA VAL A 235 -10.87 10.67 -9.01
C VAL A 235 -10.95 9.33 -8.28
N LEU A 236 -12.15 8.97 -7.86
CA LEU A 236 -12.47 7.70 -7.21
C LEU A 236 -13.37 6.89 -8.14
N TYR A 237 -12.90 5.72 -8.54
CA TYR A 237 -13.59 4.82 -9.44
C TYR A 237 -13.95 3.52 -8.73
N SER A 238 -15.25 3.24 -8.59
CA SER A 238 -15.75 2.04 -7.90
C SER A 238 -15.01 1.78 -6.58
N SER A 239 -14.85 2.84 -5.76
CA SER A 239 -13.99 2.84 -4.57
C SER A 239 -14.52 1.94 -3.47
N VAL A 240 -13.62 1.31 -2.71
CA VAL A 240 -13.98 0.74 -1.41
C VAL A 240 -14.48 1.84 -0.48
N SER A 241 -15.25 1.46 0.55
CA SER A 241 -15.76 2.42 1.53
C SER A 241 -14.62 3.16 2.23
N ALA A 242 -14.81 4.47 2.41
CA ALA A 242 -13.96 5.28 3.28
C ALA A 242 -14.22 5.04 4.78
N ASP A 243 -15.21 4.20 5.11
CA ASP A 243 -15.49 3.67 6.45
C ASP A 243 -15.03 2.22 6.54
N HIS A 244 -14.01 1.94 7.32
CA HIS A 244 -13.49 0.58 7.47
C HIS A 244 -14.52 -0.40 8.08
N ALA A 245 -15.53 0.09 8.81
CA ALA A 245 -16.60 -0.77 9.29
C ALA A 245 -17.41 -1.42 8.15
N ASP A 246 -17.66 -0.68 7.06
CA ASP A 246 -18.35 -1.21 5.88
C ASP A 246 -17.50 -2.29 5.21
N VAL A 247 -16.18 -2.06 5.11
CA VAL A 247 -15.21 -3.00 4.50
C VAL A 247 -15.18 -4.30 5.29
N ILE A 248 -15.10 -4.21 6.61
CA ILE A 248 -15.11 -5.37 7.52
C ILE A 248 -16.45 -6.11 7.44
N ALA A 249 -17.55 -5.39 7.47
CA ALA A 249 -18.89 -6.00 7.37
C ALA A 249 -19.09 -6.79 6.08
N ARG A 250 -18.49 -6.34 4.97
CA ARG A 250 -18.64 -7.00 3.68
C ARG A 250 -17.70 -8.18 3.49
N TRP A 251 -16.42 -7.98 3.75
CA TRP A 251 -15.38 -8.96 3.39
C TRP A 251 -14.81 -9.72 4.59
N GLY A 252 -15.35 -9.44 5.77
CA GLY A 252 -14.95 -10.13 6.98
C GLY A 252 -13.76 -9.50 7.68
N ASN A 253 -13.47 -10.14 8.75
CA ASN A 253 -12.47 -9.70 9.70
C ASN A 253 -11.11 -10.08 9.19
N GLY A 254 -10.31 -9.14 8.77
CA GLY A 254 -8.97 -9.32 8.22
C GLY A 254 -8.29 -10.65 8.50
N CYS A 255 -7.49 -11.10 7.59
CA CYS A 255 -6.79 -12.37 7.72
C CYS A 255 -5.47 -12.21 8.42
N LEU A 256 -5.34 -12.93 9.49
CA LEU A 256 -4.06 -13.28 10.07
C LEU A 256 -3.51 -14.47 9.27
N GLY A 257 -2.98 -14.22 8.08
CA GLY A 257 -2.24 -15.22 7.33
C GLY A 257 -0.75 -15.17 7.68
N ASP A 258 0.00 -16.17 7.27
CA ASP A 258 1.46 -16.11 7.35
C ASP A 258 1.97 -15.02 6.38
N ILE A 259 2.32 -13.88 6.94
CA ILE A 259 2.80 -12.71 6.22
C ILE A 259 4.05 -13.04 5.42
N ALA A 260 4.96 -13.87 5.96
CA ALA A 260 6.20 -14.26 5.31
C ALA A 260 5.94 -15.18 4.09
N ALA A 261 4.86 -15.98 4.13
CA ALA A 261 4.46 -16.83 3.02
C ALA A 261 3.58 -16.10 1.98
N GLY A 262 3.12 -14.89 2.26
CA GLY A 262 2.17 -14.17 1.40
C GLY A 262 0.81 -14.84 1.32
N GLU A 263 0.43 -15.61 2.34
CA GLU A 263 -0.84 -16.35 2.35
C GLU A 263 -2.03 -15.40 2.34
N GLN A 264 -2.95 -15.68 1.43
CA GLN A 264 -4.24 -15.02 1.33
C GLN A 264 -5.32 -16.05 1.67
N LEU A 265 -6.01 -15.83 2.78
CA LEU A 265 -7.17 -16.63 3.11
C LEU A 265 -8.41 -16.01 2.46
N LEU A 266 -9.22 -16.83 1.79
CA LEU A 266 -10.47 -16.39 1.19
C LEU A 266 -11.42 -15.80 2.24
N GLY A 267 -11.99 -14.63 1.94
CA GLY A 267 -12.95 -13.95 2.83
C GLY A 267 -12.31 -12.95 3.79
N CYS A 268 -11.04 -12.63 3.63
CA CYS A 268 -10.30 -11.71 4.47
C CYS A 268 -9.90 -10.44 3.73
N ASN A 269 -9.65 -9.35 4.44
CA ASN A 269 -9.01 -8.17 3.88
C ASN A 269 -7.53 -8.46 3.63
N SER A 270 -7.24 -9.14 2.53
CA SER A 270 -5.92 -9.65 2.17
C SER A 270 -4.93 -8.56 1.71
N ALA A 271 -5.36 -7.30 1.71
CA ALA A 271 -4.46 -6.15 1.54
C ALA A 271 -3.67 -5.87 2.83
N ASP A 272 -4.20 -6.26 3.99
CA ASP A 272 -3.51 -6.03 5.25
C ASP A 272 -2.38 -7.04 5.42
N VAL A 273 -1.17 -6.52 5.66
CA VAL A 273 -0.02 -7.26 6.19
C VAL A 273 0.10 -6.87 7.65
N VAL A 274 -0.23 -7.78 8.53
CA VAL A 274 -0.34 -7.51 9.97
C VAL A 274 1.04 -7.57 10.62
N PRO A 275 1.43 -6.57 11.45
CA PRO A 275 2.66 -6.63 12.23
C PRO A 275 2.73 -7.87 13.11
N LEU A 276 3.87 -8.56 13.11
CA LEU A 276 4.07 -9.79 13.90
C LEU A 276 3.93 -9.57 15.41
N GLU A 277 4.25 -8.36 15.86
CA GLU A 277 4.20 -7.99 17.28
C GLU A 277 2.80 -7.56 17.73
N LEU A 278 1.87 -7.38 16.80
CA LEU A 278 0.53 -6.91 17.15
C LEU A 278 -0.23 -8.01 17.92
N PRO A 279 -0.68 -7.74 19.15
CA PRO A 279 -1.36 -8.77 19.95
C PRO A 279 -2.66 -9.24 19.29
N ASN A 280 -2.89 -10.55 19.24
CA ASN A 280 -4.14 -11.12 18.73
C ASN A 280 -5.40 -10.58 19.43
N SER A 281 -5.29 -10.20 20.71
CA SER A 281 -6.38 -9.57 21.45
C SER A 281 -6.78 -8.23 20.86
N LEU A 282 -5.82 -7.44 20.37
CA LEU A 282 -6.07 -6.16 19.71
C LEU A 282 -6.75 -6.35 18.36
N LEU A 283 -6.27 -7.30 17.56
CA LEU A 283 -6.90 -7.65 16.28
C LEU A 283 -8.34 -8.12 16.48
N ASN A 284 -8.58 -8.97 17.50
CA ASN A 284 -9.93 -9.40 17.85
C ASN A 284 -10.81 -8.25 18.33
N ALA A 285 -10.28 -7.31 19.10
CA ALA A 285 -11.02 -6.12 19.51
C ALA A 285 -11.43 -5.27 18.30
N PHE A 286 -10.51 -5.07 17.37
CA PHE A 286 -10.76 -4.36 16.11
C PHE A 286 -11.85 -5.05 15.27
N HIS A 287 -11.75 -6.37 15.09
CA HIS A 287 -12.75 -7.13 14.32
C HIS A 287 -14.16 -7.10 14.91
N ASN A 288 -14.28 -6.89 16.20
CA ASN A 288 -15.55 -6.81 16.90
C ASN A 288 -15.97 -5.36 17.24
N ALA A 289 -15.17 -4.36 16.85
CA ALA A 289 -15.49 -2.97 17.14
C ALA A 289 -16.77 -2.54 16.41
N PRO A 290 -17.71 -1.87 17.10
CA PRO A 290 -18.86 -1.24 16.43
C PRO A 290 -18.39 -0.16 15.45
N SER A 291 -19.16 0.08 14.38
CA SER A 291 -18.83 1.06 13.35
C SER A 291 -18.69 2.50 13.86
N ASP A 292 -19.34 2.82 14.95
CA ASP A 292 -19.30 4.12 15.63
C ASP A 292 -18.25 4.22 16.74
N SER A 293 -17.46 3.15 16.97
CA SER A 293 -16.41 3.15 17.99
C SER A 293 -15.31 4.16 17.64
N GLU A 294 -14.67 4.73 18.65
CA GLU A 294 -13.53 5.64 18.46
C GLU A 294 -12.38 4.96 17.69
N LEU A 295 -12.20 3.66 17.89
CA LEU A 295 -11.24 2.86 17.12
C LEU A 295 -11.54 2.92 15.62
N MET A 296 -12.79 2.64 15.22
CA MET A 296 -13.19 2.67 13.81
C MET A 296 -13.09 4.09 13.23
N LYS A 297 -13.50 5.10 13.99
CA LYS A 297 -13.39 6.51 13.57
C LYS A 297 -11.94 6.93 13.36
N SER A 298 -11.03 6.51 14.24
CA SER A 298 -9.64 6.95 14.17
C SER A 298 -8.88 6.45 12.93
N ILE A 299 -9.31 5.33 12.34
CA ILE A 299 -8.66 4.71 11.17
C ILE A 299 -9.38 4.97 9.84
N SER A 300 -10.64 5.41 9.88
CA SER A 300 -11.52 5.53 8.70
C SER A 300 -11.52 6.94 8.12
N PRO A 301 -11.13 7.14 6.85
CA PRO A 301 -11.06 8.44 6.21
C PRO A 301 -12.33 9.28 6.30
N ILE A 302 -13.51 8.63 6.27
CA ILE A 302 -14.82 9.33 6.25
C ILE A 302 -15.05 10.25 7.47
N TYR A 303 -14.35 10.02 8.58
CA TYR A 303 -14.45 10.84 9.79
C TYR A 303 -13.42 11.97 9.85
N HIS A 304 -12.61 12.17 8.79
CA HIS A 304 -11.49 13.11 8.75
C HIS A 304 -11.49 13.98 7.48
N LEU A 305 -12.66 14.33 6.97
CA LEU A 305 -12.82 15.04 5.69
C LEU A 305 -12.58 16.54 5.76
N ASP A 306 -12.67 17.14 6.94
CA ASP A 306 -12.75 18.60 7.13
C ASP A 306 -11.61 19.38 6.46
N SER A 307 -10.41 18.85 6.44
CA SER A 307 -9.22 19.51 5.92
C SER A 307 -8.98 19.30 4.43
N ILE A 308 -9.73 18.43 3.75
CA ILE A 308 -9.57 18.17 2.31
C ILE A 308 -9.94 19.42 1.52
N THR A 309 -9.05 19.83 0.60
CA THR A 309 -9.26 21.00 -0.28
C THR A 309 -9.33 20.64 -1.76
N ALA A 310 -8.82 19.48 -2.14
CA ALA A 310 -8.87 19.02 -3.53
C ALA A 310 -10.33 18.69 -3.92
N PRO A 311 -10.82 19.14 -5.09
CA PRO A 311 -12.06 18.65 -5.65
C PRO A 311 -11.97 17.14 -5.93
N ILE A 312 -13.10 16.44 -5.80
CA ILE A 312 -13.18 14.99 -5.93
C ILE A 312 -14.27 14.61 -6.90
N GLN A 313 -13.94 13.75 -7.87
CA GLN A 313 -14.93 13.08 -8.71
C GLN A 313 -15.10 11.62 -8.29
N ILE A 314 -16.34 11.18 -8.10
CA ILE A 314 -16.70 9.80 -7.73
C ILE A 314 -17.49 9.17 -8.86
N HIS A 315 -17.03 8.00 -9.34
CA HIS A 315 -17.67 7.23 -10.40
C HIS A 315 -17.99 5.82 -9.92
N TYR A 316 -19.22 5.35 -10.15
CA TYR A 316 -19.63 4.00 -9.77
C TYR A 316 -20.64 3.39 -10.75
N GLY A 317 -20.59 2.07 -10.88
CA GLY A 317 -21.56 1.28 -11.65
C GLY A 317 -22.80 0.94 -10.83
N SER A 318 -23.98 1.01 -11.44
CA SER A 318 -25.23 0.71 -10.72
C SER A 318 -25.39 -0.76 -10.33
N ASN A 319 -24.64 -1.66 -10.98
CA ASN A 319 -24.60 -3.10 -10.70
C ASN A 319 -23.31 -3.51 -9.95
N ASP A 320 -22.50 -2.54 -9.52
CA ASP A 320 -21.32 -2.87 -8.70
C ASP A 320 -21.77 -3.45 -7.35
N GLY A 321 -20.97 -4.35 -6.79
CA GLY A 321 -21.32 -5.05 -5.55
C GLY A 321 -22.29 -6.22 -5.69
N VAL A 322 -22.92 -6.44 -6.85
CA VAL A 322 -23.69 -7.67 -7.13
C VAL A 322 -22.78 -8.91 -7.02
N VAL A 323 -21.57 -8.80 -7.53
CA VAL A 323 -20.51 -9.79 -7.25
C VAL A 323 -19.85 -9.44 -5.92
N TYR A 324 -19.60 -10.44 -5.09
CA TYR A 324 -19.07 -10.25 -3.73
C TYR A 324 -17.75 -9.47 -3.67
N SER A 325 -16.88 -9.60 -4.68
CA SER A 325 -15.61 -8.86 -4.80
C SER A 325 -15.79 -7.40 -5.22
N GLY A 326 -16.98 -7.00 -5.70
CA GLY A 326 -17.26 -5.61 -6.09
C GLY A 326 -17.63 -4.72 -4.91
N THR A 327 -17.65 -3.41 -5.15
CA THR A 327 -17.94 -2.36 -4.17
C THR A 327 -19.39 -1.90 -4.30
N PRO A 328 -20.25 -2.05 -3.27
CA PRO A 328 -21.65 -1.62 -3.37
C PRO A 328 -21.78 -0.13 -3.69
N PRO A 329 -22.72 0.27 -4.57
CA PRO A 329 -23.02 1.67 -4.91
C PRO A 329 -23.23 2.57 -3.69
N GLU A 330 -23.80 2.00 -2.63
CA GLU A 330 -24.08 2.70 -1.36
C GLU A 330 -22.83 3.29 -0.72
N TRP A 331 -21.65 2.71 -0.95
CA TRP A 331 -20.39 3.23 -0.44
C TRP A 331 -19.99 4.54 -1.11
N SER A 332 -20.12 4.61 -2.43
CA SER A 332 -19.90 5.84 -3.20
C SER A 332 -20.90 6.94 -2.84
N ILE A 333 -22.18 6.57 -2.67
CA ILE A 333 -23.25 7.49 -2.26
C ILE A 333 -23.02 8.00 -0.83
N LYS A 334 -22.64 7.11 0.11
CA LYS A 334 -22.31 7.48 1.50
C LYS A 334 -21.14 8.46 1.56
N LEU A 335 -20.07 8.20 0.82
CA LEU A 335 -18.91 9.08 0.76
C LEU A 335 -19.24 10.45 0.15
N ASN A 336 -19.99 10.46 -0.96
CA ASN A 336 -20.44 11.71 -1.58
C ASN A 336 -21.24 12.56 -0.60
N GLN A 337 -22.21 11.96 0.11
CA GLN A 337 -22.99 12.69 1.10
C GLN A 337 -22.13 13.24 2.23
N ALA A 338 -21.18 12.45 2.75
CA ALA A 338 -20.28 12.90 3.81
C ALA A 338 -19.37 14.06 3.36
N LEU A 339 -18.90 14.03 2.10
CA LEU A 339 -18.11 15.11 1.52
C LEU A 339 -18.95 16.40 1.35
N LEU A 340 -20.20 16.28 0.88
CA LEU A 340 -21.13 17.43 0.78
C LEU A 340 -21.43 18.01 2.16
N ASP A 341 -21.70 17.16 3.17
CA ASP A 341 -21.96 17.60 4.54
C ASP A 341 -20.75 18.32 5.17
N ALA A 342 -19.53 17.91 4.77
CA ALA A 342 -18.28 18.57 5.14
C ALA A 342 -17.97 19.82 4.28
N GLY A 343 -18.86 20.23 3.37
CA GLY A 343 -18.69 21.39 2.50
C GLY A 343 -17.59 21.25 1.45
N LYS A 344 -17.32 20.02 1.00
CA LYS A 344 -16.29 19.72 0.00
C LYS A 344 -16.81 19.79 -1.42
N ASP A 345 -15.93 20.14 -2.36
CA ASP A 345 -16.21 20.11 -3.78
C ASP A 345 -16.19 18.67 -4.26
N VAL A 346 -17.35 18.12 -4.60
CA VAL A 346 -17.49 16.72 -5.02
C VAL A 346 -18.56 16.56 -6.09
N GLU A 347 -18.27 15.74 -7.08
CA GLU A 347 -19.21 15.31 -8.12
C GLU A 347 -19.40 13.79 -8.06
N LEU A 348 -20.63 13.31 -8.25
CA LEU A 348 -20.98 11.89 -8.25
C LEU A 348 -21.59 11.48 -9.57
N PHE A 349 -20.97 10.49 -10.24
CA PHE A 349 -21.42 9.95 -11.52
C PHE A 349 -21.81 8.47 -11.42
N ARG A 350 -23.06 8.18 -11.77
CA ARG A 350 -23.60 6.83 -11.85
C ARG A 350 -23.58 6.34 -13.30
N TYR A 351 -23.12 5.12 -13.51
CA TYR A 351 -23.11 4.42 -14.81
C TYR A 351 -24.09 3.28 -14.76
N GLU A 352 -25.20 3.43 -15.52
CA GLU A 352 -26.31 2.49 -15.48
C GLU A 352 -25.95 1.17 -16.12
N GLY A 353 -26.18 0.06 -15.40
CA GLY A 353 -25.88 -1.30 -15.85
C GLY A 353 -24.43 -1.73 -15.68
N GLU A 354 -23.50 -0.80 -15.41
CA GLU A 354 -22.08 -1.12 -15.22
C GLU A 354 -21.83 -1.79 -13.87
N GLY A 355 -20.85 -2.70 -13.84
CA GLY A 355 -20.34 -3.37 -12.66
C GLY A 355 -19.10 -2.67 -12.10
N HIS A 356 -18.23 -3.46 -11.46
CA HIS A 356 -17.02 -2.97 -10.79
C HIS A 356 -15.98 -2.37 -11.73
N SER A 357 -15.93 -2.83 -12.98
CA SER A 357 -15.05 -2.30 -14.02
C SER A 357 -15.87 -2.00 -15.27
N PHE A 358 -15.82 -0.75 -15.73
CA PHE A 358 -16.61 -0.32 -16.91
C PHE A 358 -16.00 -0.85 -18.18
N VAL A 359 -16.88 -1.15 -19.17
CA VAL A 359 -16.46 -1.67 -20.46
C VAL A 359 -17.09 -0.89 -21.61
N GLY A 360 -16.48 -0.97 -22.78
CA GLY A 360 -17.03 -0.34 -24.00
C GLY A 360 -17.22 1.18 -23.87
N GLN A 361 -18.39 1.66 -24.33
CA GLN A 361 -18.69 3.10 -24.33
C GLN A 361 -18.73 3.74 -22.93
N PRO A 362 -19.33 3.12 -21.89
CA PRO A 362 -19.30 3.67 -20.53
C PRO A 362 -17.89 3.92 -20.00
N TRP A 363 -16.91 3.08 -20.34
CA TRP A 363 -15.51 3.34 -19.96
C TRP A 363 -14.94 4.57 -20.69
N PHE A 364 -15.23 4.75 -21.96
CA PHE A 364 -14.78 5.95 -22.69
C PHE A 364 -15.44 7.22 -22.15
N ASP A 365 -16.74 7.18 -21.87
CA ASP A 365 -17.46 8.32 -21.28
C ASP A 365 -16.92 8.68 -19.90
N PHE A 366 -16.56 7.67 -19.10
CA PHE A 366 -15.87 7.83 -17.82
C PHE A 366 -14.52 8.53 -18.02
N MET A 367 -13.66 8.00 -18.89
CA MET A 367 -12.31 8.54 -19.08
C MET A 367 -12.30 9.95 -19.69
N ILE A 368 -13.26 10.30 -20.52
CA ILE A 368 -13.41 11.68 -21.01
C ILE A 368 -13.76 12.63 -19.85
N ARG A 369 -14.69 12.27 -18.95
CA ARG A 369 -14.98 13.07 -17.76
C ARG A 369 -13.76 13.22 -16.84
N VAL A 370 -13.03 12.15 -16.65
CA VAL A 370 -11.77 12.15 -15.88
C VAL A 370 -10.75 13.10 -16.52
N LEU A 371 -10.60 13.05 -17.84
CA LEU A 371 -9.69 13.92 -18.58
C LEU A 371 -10.10 15.39 -18.45
N ASP A 372 -11.36 15.72 -18.69
CA ASP A 372 -11.90 17.08 -18.57
C ASP A 372 -11.68 17.63 -17.16
N PHE A 373 -11.94 16.81 -16.13
CA PHE A 373 -11.75 17.19 -14.75
C PHE A 373 -10.27 17.45 -14.40
N PHE A 374 -9.35 16.61 -14.85
CA PHE A 374 -7.94 16.86 -14.64
C PHE A 374 -7.42 18.03 -15.47
N ASP A 375 -7.94 18.24 -16.70
CA ASP A 375 -7.59 19.39 -17.53
C ASP A 375 -7.98 20.71 -16.84
N GLU A 376 -9.17 20.77 -16.23
CA GLU A 376 -9.64 21.95 -15.49
C GLU A 376 -8.80 22.24 -14.25
N ASN A 377 -8.33 21.24 -13.55
CA ASN A 377 -7.67 21.41 -12.24
C ASN A 377 -6.13 21.37 -12.30
N LEU A 378 -5.54 20.85 -13.40
CA LEU A 378 -4.09 20.63 -13.49
C LEU A 378 -3.43 21.31 -14.71
N LYS A 379 -4.18 21.76 -15.71
CA LYS A 379 -3.65 22.47 -16.88
C LYS A 379 -4.02 23.94 -16.84
#